data_54de66c2590229b567f02d6c3378ccae
#
_entry.id   54de66c2590229b567f02d6c3378ccae
#
_cell.length_a   1.000
_cell.length_b   1.000
_cell.length_c   1.000
_cell.angle_alpha   90.00
_cell.angle_beta   90.00
_cell.angle_gamma   90.00
#
_symmetry.space_group_name_H-M   'P 1'
#
loop_
_entity.id
_entity.type
_entity.pdbx_description
1 polymer ?
#
loop_
_entity_poly.entity_id
_entity_poly.type
_entity_poly.pdbx_seq_one_letter_code
_entity_poly.pdbx_strand_id
1 'polypeptide(L)'
;MEIDYRKVMGVEKLAKEAHGGLGVSVAILDSGDPKPMCLPSCHVCLNDGNQSDEFGHATAVASLLFGENGIIGVCEGVRPYYVKVLDDNGCGTVKSVVEGINWAIEKNVDLINLSLGFMRTEKCPKSLEKACEKAREAGKVIFCAAGNDGGPVNWPAALKSTLCVGSVAENGLKTSFSSVGEVDFVAPGQNLRVLNKSGNVISVNGTSFSTALVTGVAALLVAKMKDNRNPKAVCFESVMGSLCRMSSDIDAPGWDKMTGYGLISGKKRDPTVCLGIEQGFFGKIISKIKSLFGRKDKEL
;
A
#
# COMPACT_ATOMS: atom_id res chain seq x y z
N MET A 1 -5.32 -25.54 -4.83
CA MET A 1 -3.98 -25.30 -4.21
C MET A 1 -4.05 -23.95 -3.53
N GLU A 2 -3.79 -23.92 -2.23
CA GLU A 2 -3.77 -22.71 -1.41
C GLU A 2 -2.60 -21.81 -1.78
N ILE A 3 -2.79 -20.48 -1.78
CA ILE A 3 -1.75 -19.50 -2.04
C ILE A 3 -1.56 -18.62 -0.83
N ASP A 4 -0.35 -18.60 -0.31
CA ASP A 4 0.03 -17.80 0.84
C ASP A 4 0.88 -16.60 0.37
N TYR A 5 0.27 -15.42 0.33
CA TYR A 5 0.95 -14.19 -0.07
C TYR A 5 1.98 -13.71 0.95
N ARG A 6 1.93 -14.17 2.20
CA ARG A 6 2.98 -13.93 3.19
C ARG A 6 4.27 -14.63 2.77
N LYS A 7 4.15 -15.86 2.19
CA LYS A 7 5.29 -16.59 1.61
C LYS A 7 5.80 -15.92 0.35
N VAL A 8 4.90 -15.52 -0.54
CA VAL A 8 5.27 -14.81 -1.77
C VAL A 8 6.07 -13.54 -1.47
N MET A 9 5.67 -12.81 -0.43
CA MET A 9 6.36 -11.59 0.02
C MET A 9 7.52 -11.87 1.00
N GLY A 10 7.72 -13.11 1.42
CA GLY A 10 8.75 -13.48 2.42
C GLY A 10 8.54 -12.87 3.79
N VAL A 11 7.30 -12.62 4.18
CA VAL A 11 6.94 -11.88 5.41
C VAL A 11 6.22 -12.74 6.46
N GLU A 12 6.25 -14.08 6.36
CA GLU A 12 5.56 -14.98 7.30
C GLU A 12 5.98 -14.73 8.75
N LYS A 13 7.26 -14.54 8.98
CA LYS A 13 7.77 -14.22 10.33
C LYS A 13 7.22 -12.90 10.83
N LEU A 14 7.24 -11.86 10.00
CA LEU A 14 6.67 -10.55 10.34
C LEU A 14 5.17 -10.65 10.59
N ALA A 15 4.42 -11.37 9.75
CA ALA A 15 2.99 -11.57 9.91
C ALA A 15 2.65 -12.24 11.24
N LYS A 16 3.39 -13.30 11.61
CA LYS A 16 3.25 -13.96 12.91
C LYS A 16 3.54 -13.03 14.07
N GLU A 17 4.65 -12.31 14.04
CA GLU A 17 5.07 -11.38 15.09
C GLU A 17 4.15 -10.15 15.21
N ALA A 18 3.50 -9.75 14.13
CA ALA A 18 2.54 -8.66 14.07
C ALA A 18 1.08 -9.12 14.27
N HIS A 19 0.87 -10.39 14.61
CA HIS A 19 -0.47 -10.98 14.77
C HIS A 19 -1.40 -10.67 13.59
N GLY A 20 -0.89 -10.82 12.34
CA GLY A 20 -1.62 -10.52 11.10
C GLY A 20 -1.98 -9.05 10.90
N GLY A 21 -1.37 -8.13 11.65
CA GLY A 21 -1.70 -6.70 11.58
C GLY A 21 -2.76 -6.27 12.60
N LEU A 22 -2.99 -7.04 13.67
CA LEU A 22 -3.99 -6.75 14.71
C LEU A 22 -3.79 -5.34 15.27
N GLY A 23 -4.91 -4.61 15.45
CA GLY A 23 -4.91 -3.23 15.95
C GLY A 23 -4.59 -2.17 14.89
N VAL A 24 -4.43 -2.57 13.63
CA VAL A 24 -4.27 -1.65 12.48
C VAL A 24 -5.56 -1.61 11.67
N SER A 25 -5.84 -0.45 11.09
CA SER A 25 -6.97 -0.21 10.20
C SER A 25 -6.49 0.23 8.82
N VAL A 26 -7.11 -0.33 7.77
CA VAL A 26 -6.84 0.01 6.37
C VAL A 26 -8.12 0.41 5.66
N ALA A 27 -8.14 1.61 5.09
CA ALA A 27 -9.20 2.01 4.17
C ALA A 27 -8.84 1.57 2.75
N ILE A 28 -9.75 0.86 2.09
CA ILE A 28 -9.66 0.47 0.68
C ILE A 28 -10.63 1.36 -0.09
N LEU A 29 -10.08 2.37 -0.78
CA LEU A 29 -10.83 3.27 -1.64
C LEU A 29 -10.88 2.66 -3.04
N ASP A 30 -12.01 2.03 -3.38
CA ASP A 30 -12.11 1.18 -4.55
C ASP A 30 -13.59 1.06 -5.04
N SER A 31 -13.94 -0.04 -5.68
CA SER A 31 -15.23 -0.30 -6.31
C SER A 31 -16.33 -0.79 -5.37
N GLY A 32 -16.06 -0.98 -4.08
CA GLY A 32 -17.10 -1.28 -3.09
C GLY A 32 -16.75 -2.34 -2.06
N ASP A 33 -17.78 -2.86 -1.40
CA ASP A 33 -17.69 -3.87 -0.35
C ASP A 33 -17.64 -5.29 -0.95
N PRO A 34 -16.59 -6.07 -0.68
CA PRO A 34 -16.45 -7.43 -1.20
C PRO A 34 -17.51 -8.39 -0.65
N LYS A 35 -18.46 -8.83 -1.47
CA LYS A 35 -19.55 -9.75 -1.08
C LYS A 35 -19.10 -11.11 -0.52
N PRO A 36 -18.06 -11.75 -1.11
CA PRO A 36 -17.65 -13.09 -0.65
C PRO A 36 -16.86 -13.09 0.66
N MET A 37 -16.48 -11.91 1.16
CA MET A 37 -15.61 -11.80 2.33
C MET A 37 -16.43 -11.42 3.58
N CYS A 38 -16.42 -12.28 4.58
CA CYS A 38 -17.19 -12.13 5.83
C CYS A 38 -16.40 -11.37 6.92
N LEU A 39 -15.64 -10.34 6.59
CA LEU A 39 -14.89 -9.57 7.57
C LEU A 39 -15.77 -8.47 8.20
N PRO A 40 -15.72 -8.29 9.53
CA PRO A 40 -16.33 -7.13 10.17
C PRO A 40 -15.71 -5.84 9.62
N SER A 41 -16.48 -5.08 8.88
CA SER A 41 -16.01 -3.89 8.18
C SER A 41 -16.93 -2.71 8.41
N CYS A 42 -16.41 -1.53 8.14
CA CYS A 42 -17.17 -0.31 8.02
C CYS A 42 -17.13 0.12 6.57
N HIS A 43 -18.27 0.43 5.97
CA HIS A 43 -18.33 0.81 4.56
C HIS A 43 -19.11 2.08 4.36
N VAL A 44 -18.76 2.77 3.28
CA VAL A 44 -19.47 3.95 2.79
C VAL A 44 -19.44 3.94 1.26
N CYS A 45 -20.54 4.36 0.66
CA CYS A 45 -20.62 4.62 -0.77
C CYS A 45 -20.64 6.14 -0.98
N LEU A 46 -19.69 6.64 -1.77
CA LEU A 46 -19.56 8.06 -2.14
C LEU A 46 -19.95 8.33 -3.59
N ASN A 47 -20.48 7.32 -4.27
CA ASN A 47 -21.11 7.42 -5.57
C ASN A 47 -22.60 7.07 -5.43
N ASP A 48 -23.42 7.43 -6.42
CA ASP A 48 -24.86 7.20 -6.43
C ASP A 48 -25.24 5.73 -6.70
N GLY A 49 -24.60 4.79 -5.98
CA GLY A 49 -24.78 3.35 -6.15
C GLY A 49 -24.94 2.61 -4.83
N ASN A 50 -25.10 1.27 -4.92
CA ASN A 50 -25.07 0.42 -3.75
C ASN A 50 -23.62 0.30 -3.20
N GLN A 51 -23.46 -0.17 -1.96
CA GLN A 51 -22.15 -0.33 -1.33
C GLN A 51 -21.37 -1.53 -1.86
N SER A 52 -22.05 -2.49 -2.51
CA SER A 52 -21.44 -3.73 -2.98
C SER A 52 -20.42 -3.49 -4.09
N ASP A 53 -19.42 -4.37 -4.14
CA ASP A 53 -18.46 -4.43 -5.23
C ASP A 53 -19.05 -5.14 -6.46
N GLU A 54 -19.74 -4.41 -7.31
CA GLU A 54 -20.30 -4.96 -8.56
C GLU A 54 -19.27 -5.05 -9.68
N PHE A 55 -18.17 -4.30 -9.59
CA PHE A 55 -17.08 -4.37 -10.56
C PHE A 55 -16.14 -5.55 -10.28
N GLY A 56 -15.89 -5.86 -8.99
CA GLY A 56 -15.07 -6.99 -8.56
C GLY A 56 -13.61 -6.63 -8.26
N HIS A 57 -13.19 -5.38 -8.47
CA HIS A 57 -11.80 -4.98 -8.25
C HIS A 57 -11.47 -4.85 -6.77
N ALA A 58 -12.35 -4.26 -5.96
CA ALA A 58 -12.18 -4.20 -4.51
C ALA A 58 -12.08 -5.59 -3.88
N THR A 59 -12.88 -6.55 -4.37
CA THR A 59 -12.82 -7.96 -3.94
C THR A 59 -11.45 -8.58 -4.21
N ALA A 60 -10.93 -8.37 -5.42
CA ALA A 60 -9.61 -8.87 -5.80
C ALA A 60 -8.49 -8.27 -4.93
N VAL A 61 -8.53 -6.95 -4.71
CA VAL A 61 -7.59 -6.23 -3.83
C VAL A 61 -7.69 -6.73 -2.38
N ALA A 62 -8.91 -6.85 -1.85
CA ALA A 62 -9.15 -7.30 -0.48
C ALA A 62 -8.67 -8.74 -0.25
N SER A 63 -8.78 -9.62 -1.24
CA SER A 63 -8.32 -11.01 -1.13
C SER A 63 -6.80 -11.13 -0.95
N LEU A 64 -6.02 -10.20 -1.50
CA LEU A 64 -4.57 -10.13 -1.28
C LEU A 64 -4.20 -9.63 0.11
N LEU A 65 -4.99 -8.70 0.64
CA LEU A 65 -4.79 -8.12 1.96
C LEU A 65 -5.20 -9.11 3.07
N PHE A 66 -6.40 -9.64 2.98
CA PHE A 66 -7.05 -10.32 4.11
C PHE A 66 -7.21 -11.82 3.92
N GLY A 67 -7.16 -12.31 2.68
CA GLY A 67 -7.38 -13.72 2.35
C GLY A 67 -8.85 -14.10 2.38
N GLU A 68 -9.20 -15.20 1.79
CA GLU A 68 -10.47 -15.95 1.81
C GLU A 68 -10.38 -17.07 0.78
N ASN A 69 -11.21 -18.11 0.88
CA ASN A 69 -11.43 -19.17 -0.12
C ASN A 69 -10.12 -19.74 -0.76
N GLY A 70 -9.15 -20.13 0.08
CA GLY A 70 -7.88 -20.72 -0.36
C GLY A 70 -6.81 -19.69 -0.75
N ILE A 71 -7.05 -18.42 -0.48
CA ILE A 71 -6.03 -17.36 -0.51
C ILE A 71 -5.73 -16.97 0.93
N ILE A 72 -4.46 -16.98 1.30
CA ILE A 72 -3.98 -16.43 2.56
C ILE A 72 -3.44 -15.04 2.29
N GLY A 73 -4.12 -14.03 2.84
CA GLY A 73 -3.76 -12.62 2.70
C GLY A 73 -2.50 -12.25 3.48
N VAL A 74 -1.95 -11.09 3.15
CA VAL A 74 -0.74 -10.59 3.82
C VAL A 74 -1.02 -10.21 5.28
N CYS A 75 -2.21 -9.60 5.56
CA CYS A 75 -2.51 -8.95 6.84
C CYS A 75 -3.94 -9.25 7.34
N GLU A 76 -4.26 -10.51 7.56
CA GLU A 76 -5.59 -11.02 7.89
C GLU A 76 -6.19 -10.48 9.22
N GLY A 77 -5.36 -9.96 10.12
CA GLY A 77 -5.79 -9.40 11.42
C GLY A 77 -6.13 -7.90 11.40
N VAL A 78 -6.01 -7.25 10.25
CA VAL A 78 -6.31 -5.83 10.07
C VAL A 78 -7.82 -5.59 10.04
N ARG A 79 -8.26 -4.43 10.55
CA ARG A 79 -9.65 -3.96 10.41
C ARG A 79 -9.84 -3.24 9.08
N PRO A 80 -10.61 -3.78 8.13
CA PRO A 80 -10.88 -3.12 6.85
C PRO A 80 -11.95 -2.03 6.97
N TYR A 81 -11.82 -1.00 6.12
CA TYR A 81 -12.81 0.02 5.84
C TYR A 81 -12.97 0.13 4.33
N TYR A 82 -14.12 -0.29 3.80
CA TYR A 82 -14.38 -0.22 2.37
C TYR A 82 -15.06 1.09 2.01
N VAL A 83 -14.46 1.83 1.09
CA VAL A 83 -14.94 3.12 0.63
C VAL A 83 -15.16 3.05 -0.88
N LYS A 84 -16.41 2.98 -1.31
CA LYS A 84 -16.76 2.94 -2.73
C LYS A 84 -16.61 4.32 -3.35
N VAL A 85 -15.50 4.51 -4.06
CA VAL A 85 -15.16 5.73 -4.82
C VAL A 85 -15.23 5.50 -6.33
N LEU A 86 -15.29 4.24 -6.76
CA LEU A 86 -15.52 3.82 -8.15
C LEU A 86 -16.96 3.28 -8.29
N ASP A 87 -17.57 3.52 -9.42
CA ASP A 87 -18.89 2.99 -9.77
C ASP A 87 -18.84 1.50 -10.16
N ASP A 88 -19.98 0.96 -10.57
CA ASP A 88 -20.12 -0.45 -10.97
C ASP A 88 -19.43 -0.79 -12.31
N ASN A 89 -18.87 0.20 -13.01
CA ASN A 89 -18.04 0.07 -14.20
C ASN A 89 -16.54 0.28 -13.90
N GLY A 90 -16.17 0.50 -12.64
CA GLY A 90 -14.81 0.79 -12.23
C GLY A 90 -14.35 2.23 -12.52
N CYS A 91 -15.29 3.14 -12.83
CA CYS A 91 -15.02 4.55 -13.09
C CYS A 91 -15.19 5.39 -11.82
N GLY A 92 -14.29 6.35 -11.61
CA GLY A 92 -14.35 7.27 -10.48
C GLY A 92 -14.08 8.70 -10.88
N THR A 93 -14.37 9.61 -9.96
CA THR A 93 -14.09 11.04 -10.11
C THR A 93 -13.05 11.50 -9.11
N VAL A 94 -12.36 12.60 -9.42
CA VAL A 94 -11.48 13.26 -8.45
C VAL A 94 -12.25 13.60 -7.17
N LYS A 95 -13.50 14.03 -7.30
CA LYS A 95 -14.37 14.38 -6.18
C LYS A 95 -14.59 13.18 -5.25
N SER A 96 -15.02 12.03 -5.78
CA SER A 96 -15.28 10.83 -4.97
C SER A 96 -14.01 10.32 -4.24
N VAL A 97 -12.85 10.38 -4.92
CA VAL A 97 -11.58 10.00 -4.28
C VAL A 97 -11.18 10.97 -3.17
N VAL A 98 -11.33 12.28 -3.37
CA VAL A 98 -11.06 13.31 -2.36
C VAL A 98 -11.98 13.14 -1.15
N GLU A 99 -13.26 12.90 -1.36
CA GLU A 99 -14.24 12.62 -0.30
C GLU A 99 -13.86 11.34 0.47
N GLY A 100 -13.46 10.28 -0.25
CA GLY A 100 -12.98 9.03 0.35
C GLY A 100 -11.75 9.22 1.23
N ILE A 101 -10.75 9.97 0.77
CA ILE A 101 -9.57 10.29 1.57
C ILE A 101 -9.96 11.08 2.83
N ASN A 102 -10.80 12.10 2.71
CA ASN A 102 -11.26 12.88 3.86
C ASN A 102 -12.03 12.01 4.85
N TRP A 103 -12.91 11.14 4.37
CA TRP A 103 -13.64 10.19 5.21
C TRP A 103 -12.69 9.25 5.97
N ALA A 104 -11.66 8.72 5.30
CA ALA A 104 -10.65 7.87 5.92
C ALA A 104 -9.86 8.61 7.02
N ILE A 105 -9.56 9.90 6.82
CA ILE A 105 -8.94 10.77 7.84
C ILE A 105 -9.88 10.93 9.04
N GLU A 106 -11.16 11.21 8.83
CA GLU A 106 -12.18 11.38 9.88
C GLU A 106 -12.38 10.09 10.69
N LYS A 107 -12.36 8.92 10.04
CA LYS A 107 -12.41 7.60 10.69
C LYS A 107 -11.11 7.23 11.39
N ASN A 108 -10.10 8.07 11.29
CA ASN A 108 -8.78 7.88 11.90
C ASN A 108 -8.12 6.53 11.52
N VAL A 109 -8.30 6.07 10.27
CA VAL A 109 -7.63 4.87 9.79
C VAL A 109 -6.11 5.08 9.78
N ASP A 110 -5.35 4.00 9.82
CA ASP A 110 -3.88 4.07 9.80
C ASP A 110 -3.32 4.21 8.38
N LEU A 111 -3.82 3.37 7.47
CA LEU A 111 -3.34 3.28 6.10
C LEU A 111 -4.50 3.41 5.12
N ILE A 112 -4.21 3.93 3.94
CA ILE A 112 -5.15 4.08 2.83
C ILE A 112 -4.57 3.39 1.60
N ASN A 113 -5.31 2.43 1.04
CA ASN A 113 -4.98 1.76 -0.21
C ASN A 113 -5.78 2.39 -1.35
N LEU A 114 -5.08 2.98 -2.32
CA LEU A 114 -5.60 3.53 -3.56
C LEU A 114 -5.09 2.70 -4.74
N SER A 115 -5.73 1.54 -4.98
CA SER A 115 -5.46 0.70 -6.14
C SER A 115 -6.08 1.26 -7.42
N LEU A 116 -6.03 2.57 -7.58
CA LEU A 116 -6.58 3.35 -8.69
C LEU A 116 -5.69 4.53 -9.03
N GLY A 117 -5.95 5.17 -10.17
CA GLY A 117 -5.24 6.38 -10.56
C GLY A 117 -5.93 7.11 -11.70
N PHE A 118 -5.55 8.37 -11.87
CA PHE A 118 -5.96 9.20 -13.00
C PHE A 118 -4.77 9.37 -13.94
N MET A 119 -5.00 9.24 -15.24
CA MET A 119 -3.94 9.48 -16.23
C MET A 119 -3.23 10.80 -15.95
N ARG A 120 -1.91 10.77 -16.01
CA ARG A 120 -1.09 11.95 -15.75
C ARG A 120 -1.26 12.96 -16.87
N THR A 121 -2.10 13.97 -16.62
CA THR A 121 -2.13 15.22 -17.36
C THR A 121 -1.07 16.18 -16.80
N GLU A 122 -0.95 17.41 -17.32
CA GLU A 122 0.14 18.34 -16.96
C GLU A 122 0.26 18.60 -15.44
N LYS A 123 -0.86 18.70 -14.74
CA LYS A 123 -0.88 18.99 -13.28
C LYS A 123 -1.88 18.11 -12.54
N CYS A 124 -1.52 17.73 -11.31
CA CYS A 124 -2.46 17.11 -10.39
C CYS A 124 -3.62 18.08 -10.07
N PRO A 125 -4.87 17.59 -10.03
CA PRO A 125 -5.97 18.39 -9.50
C PRO A 125 -5.68 18.89 -8.09
N LYS A 126 -5.74 20.20 -7.86
CA LYS A 126 -5.38 20.81 -6.56
C LYS A 126 -6.16 20.25 -5.35
N SER A 127 -7.41 19.84 -5.55
CA SER A 127 -8.21 19.22 -4.50
C SER A 127 -7.65 17.86 -4.09
N LEU A 128 -7.19 17.05 -5.05
CA LEU A 128 -6.60 15.75 -4.81
C LEU A 128 -5.23 15.88 -4.11
N GLU A 129 -4.38 16.78 -4.59
CA GLU A 129 -3.09 17.10 -3.98
C GLU A 129 -3.26 17.50 -2.50
N LYS A 130 -4.16 18.47 -2.22
CA LYS A 130 -4.47 18.90 -0.85
C LYS A 130 -5.02 17.80 0.05
N ALA A 131 -5.86 16.91 -0.50
CA ALA A 131 -6.39 15.79 0.29
C ALA A 131 -5.28 14.80 0.68
N CYS A 132 -4.36 14.50 -0.24
CA CYS A 132 -3.21 13.65 0.04
C CYS A 132 -2.23 14.29 1.04
N GLU A 133 -1.96 15.58 0.92
CA GLU A 133 -1.15 16.33 1.89
C GLU A 133 -1.79 16.31 3.28
N LYS A 134 -3.08 16.61 3.38
CA LYS A 134 -3.85 16.54 4.63
C LYS A 134 -3.80 15.16 5.28
N ALA A 135 -3.88 14.08 4.48
CA ALA A 135 -3.76 12.73 4.99
C ALA A 135 -2.37 12.49 5.61
N ARG A 136 -1.30 12.89 4.91
CA ARG A 136 0.08 12.80 5.42
C ARG A 136 0.28 13.62 6.70
N GLU A 137 -0.21 14.85 6.75
CA GLU A 137 -0.17 15.72 7.95
C GLU A 137 -0.91 15.11 9.13
N ALA A 138 -2.02 14.39 8.87
CA ALA A 138 -2.77 13.65 9.86
C ALA A 138 -2.11 12.30 10.25
N GLY A 139 -0.90 12.02 9.76
CA GLY A 139 -0.15 10.78 10.04
C GLY A 139 -0.68 9.55 9.30
N LYS A 140 -1.50 9.73 8.25
CA LYS A 140 -2.00 8.63 7.42
C LYS A 140 -1.05 8.39 6.25
N VAL A 141 -0.88 7.13 5.87
CA VAL A 141 -0.04 6.77 4.73
C VAL A 141 -0.90 6.24 3.60
N ILE A 142 -0.81 6.88 2.44
CA ILE A 142 -1.54 6.50 1.24
C ILE A 142 -0.60 5.71 0.32
N PHE A 143 -1.00 4.51 -0.07
CA PHE A 143 -0.36 3.69 -1.09
C PHE A 143 -1.13 3.79 -2.38
N CYS A 144 -0.46 4.10 -3.48
CA CYS A 144 -1.09 4.32 -4.78
C CYS A 144 -0.47 3.44 -5.87
N ALA A 145 -1.33 2.92 -6.75
CA ALA A 145 -0.89 2.19 -7.93
C ALA A 145 -0.20 3.13 -8.94
N ALA A 146 0.97 2.72 -9.44
CA ALA A 146 1.76 3.53 -10.38
C ALA A 146 1.02 3.80 -11.71
N GLY A 147 0.21 2.85 -12.18
CA GLY A 147 -0.44 2.83 -13.49
C GLY A 147 -0.03 1.62 -14.32
N ASN A 148 -0.82 1.31 -15.36
CA ASN A 148 -0.71 0.07 -16.12
C ASN A 148 -0.55 0.29 -17.63
N ASP A 149 -0.05 1.42 -18.07
CA ASP A 149 0.18 1.79 -19.47
C ASP A 149 1.66 1.85 -19.87
N GLY A 150 2.57 1.58 -18.92
CA GLY A 150 4.02 1.67 -19.13
C GLY A 150 4.53 3.11 -19.31
N GLY A 151 3.63 4.08 -19.24
CA GLY A 151 3.92 5.51 -19.34
C GLY A 151 4.37 6.13 -18.01
N PRO A 152 4.22 7.46 -17.85
CA PRO A 152 4.50 8.16 -16.60
C PRO A 152 3.57 7.71 -15.47
N VAL A 153 4.09 7.67 -14.24
CA VAL A 153 3.29 7.40 -13.02
C VAL A 153 2.06 8.29 -12.96
N ASN A 154 0.90 7.70 -12.68
CA ASN A 154 -0.41 8.36 -12.61
C ASN A 154 -0.59 9.23 -11.33
N TRP A 155 -1.61 10.11 -11.32
CA TRP A 155 -2.06 10.79 -10.12
C TRP A 155 -3.02 9.88 -9.32
N PRO A 156 -2.95 9.88 -7.97
CA PRO A 156 -2.08 10.66 -7.10
C PRO A 156 -0.72 10.02 -6.81
N ALA A 157 -0.38 8.87 -7.39
CA ALA A 157 0.85 8.12 -7.08
C ALA A 157 2.14 8.95 -7.28
N ALA A 158 2.14 9.91 -8.23
CA ALA A 158 3.27 10.81 -8.47
C ALA A 158 3.43 11.94 -7.44
N LEU A 159 2.57 12.03 -6.41
CA LEU A 159 2.67 13.03 -5.36
C LEU A 159 3.66 12.60 -4.27
N LYS A 160 4.45 13.56 -3.75
CA LYS A 160 5.36 13.32 -2.62
C LYS A 160 4.64 13.00 -1.30
N SER A 161 3.33 13.18 -1.23
CA SER A 161 2.49 12.87 -0.07
C SER A 161 1.91 11.46 -0.09
N THR A 162 2.20 10.68 -1.12
CA THR A 162 1.77 9.28 -1.27
C THR A 162 2.97 8.36 -1.51
N LEU A 163 2.78 7.05 -1.37
CA LEU A 163 3.77 6.03 -1.73
C LEU A 163 3.31 5.33 -3.01
N CYS A 164 4.13 5.45 -4.04
CA CYS A 164 3.88 4.88 -5.37
C CYS A 164 4.37 3.43 -5.45
N VAL A 165 3.51 2.52 -5.87
CA VAL A 165 3.82 1.10 -6.01
C VAL A 165 3.73 0.66 -7.46
N GLY A 166 4.87 0.20 -8.00
CA GLY A 166 4.98 -0.43 -9.31
C GLY A 166 4.89 -1.97 -9.24
N SER A 167 4.97 -2.60 -10.39
CA SER A 167 4.77 -4.05 -10.55
C SER A 167 5.99 -4.75 -11.10
N VAL A 168 6.31 -5.92 -10.52
CA VAL A 168 7.27 -6.89 -11.06
C VAL A 168 6.59 -8.21 -11.39
N ALA A 169 7.18 -8.95 -12.34
CA ALA A 169 6.82 -10.32 -12.67
C ALA A 169 7.48 -11.30 -11.68
N GLU A 170 7.14 -12.59 -11.79
CA GLU A 170 7.69 -13.66 -10.94
C GLU A 170 9.21 -13.76 -10.99
N ASN A 171 9.81 -13.44 -12.15
CA ASN A 171 11.26 -13.42 -12.33
C ASN A 171 11.96 -12.19 -11.72
N GLY A 172 11.21 -11.32 -11.03
CA GLY A 172 11.72 -10.10 -10.39
C GLY A 172 11.93 -8.92 -11.35
N LEU A 173 11.69 -9.07 -12.65
CA LEU A 173 11.80 -7.96 -13.59
C LEU A 173 10.56 -7.09 -13.57
N LYS A 174 10.73 -5.77 -13.75
CA LYS A 174 9.61 -4.84 -13.91
C LYS A 174 8.70 -5.29 -15.04
N THR A 175 7.39 -5.35 -14.78
CA THR A 175 6.42 -5.68 -15.83
C THR A 175 6.34 -4.57 -16.89
N SER A 176 6.10 -4.94 -18.14
CA SER A 176 6.03 -3.97 -19.24
C SER A 176 4.94 -2.93 -19.07
N PHE A 177 3.82 -3.30 -18.43
CA PHE A 177 2.70 -2.41 -18.18
C PHE A 177 2.92 -1.43 -17.02
N SER A 178 3.80 -1.75 -16.04
CA SER A 178 4.01 -0.88 -14.87
C SER A 178 4.55 0.48 -15.31
N SER A 179 3.85 1.55 -14.93
CA SER A 179 4.27 2.93 -15.18
C SER A 179 5.58 3.25 -14.48
N VAL A 180 6.30 4.27 -14.98
CA VAL A 180 7.66 4.64 -14.54
C VAL A 180 7.71 6.11 -14.13
N GLY A 181 8.65 6.46 -13.26
CA GLY A 181 8.85 7.83 -12.79
C GLY A 181 9.06 7.88 -11.28
N GLU A 182 8.11 8.40 -10.56
CA GLU A 182 8.17 8.58 -9.10
C GLU A 182 7.79 7.31 -8.34
N VAL A 183 8.29 6.14 -8.77
CA VAL A 183 8.06 4.86 -8.08
C VAL A 183 8.83 4.82 -6.76
N ASP A 184 8.18 4.42 -5.66
CA ASP A 184 8.85 4.23 -4.38
C ASP A 184 9.25 2.76 -4.18
N PHE A 185 8.33 1.83 -4.44
CA PHE A 185 8.54 0.40 -4.24
C PHE A 185 7.88 -0.40 -5.37
N VAL A 186 8.33 -1.63 -5.52
CA VAL A 186 7.65 -2.60 -6.38
C VAL A 186 7.31 -3.87 -5.61
N ALA A 187 6.29 -4.57 -6.08
CA ALA A 187 5.88 -5.88 -5.59
C ALA A 187 5.36 -6.75 -6.74
N PRO A 188 5.18 -8.07 -6.57
CA PRO A 188 4.54 -8.91 -7.56
C PRO A 188 3.20 -8.32 -8.01
N GLY A 189 2.96 -8.30 -9.33
CA GLY A 189 1.71 -7.75 -9.90
C GLY A 189 1.33 -8.42 -11.22
N GLN A 190 1.94 -9.56 -11.54
CA GLN A 190 1.62 -10.33 -12.73
C GLN A 190 1.22 -11.77 -12.35
N ASN A 191 0.17 -12.29 -12.99
CA ASN A 191 -0.38 -13.63 -12.78
C ASN A 191 -0.76 -13.91 -11.32
N LEU A 192 -1.18 -12.88 -10.58
CA LEU A 192 -1.63 -13.05 -9.20
C LEU A 192 -2.99 -13.72 -9.16
N ARG A 193 -3.15 -14.66 -8.24
CA ARG A 193 -4.42 -15.34 -7.99
C ARG A 193 -5.19 -14.58 -6.92
N VAL A 194 -6.39 -14.14 -7.27
CA VAL A 194 -7.28 -13.32 -6.43
C VAL A 194 -8.70 -13.86 -6.49
N LEU A 195 -9.56 -13.41 -5.60
CA LEU A 195 -10.99 -13.70 -5.70
C LEU A 195 -11.67 -12.70 -6.64
N ASN A 196 -12.58 -13.20 -7.47
CA ASN A 196 -13.56 -12.36 -8.15
C ASN A 196 -14.77 -12.12 -7.25
N LYS A 197 -15.72 -11.27 -7.68
CA LYS A 197 -16.95 -10.94 -6.92
C LYS A 197 -17.88 -12.12 -6.63
N SER A 198 -17.68 -13.25 -7.30
CA SER A 198 -18.40 -14.50 -7.04
C SER A 198 -17.67 -15.47 -6.11
N GLY A 199 -16.52 -15.05 -5.57
CA GLY A 199 -15.69 -15.89 -4.68
C GLY A 199 -14.83 -16.94 -5.39
N ASN A 200 -14.76 -16.90 -6.73
CA ASN A 200 -13.90 -17.80 -7.49
C ASN A 200 -12.49 -17.23 -7.63
N VAL A 201 -11.48 -18.12 -7.60
CA VAL A 201 -10.09 -17.74 -7.82
C VAL A 201 -9.83 -17.50 -9.31
N ILE A 202 -9.35 -16.32 -9.64
CA ILE A 202 -8.94 -15.92 -10.99
C ILE A 202 -7.49 -15.40 -11.00
N SER A 203 -6.88 -15.32 -12.19
CA SER A 203 -5.56 -14.71 -12.37
C SER A 203 -5.70 -13.29 -12.90
N VAL A 204 -4.91 -12.37 -12.34
CA VAL A 204 -4.96 -10.95 -12.67
C VAL A 204 -3.57 -10.34 -12.82
N ASN A 205 -3.49 -9.20 -13.53
CA ASN A 205 -2.29 -8.39 -13.67
C ASN A 205 -2.61 -6.93 -13.33
N GLY A 206 -1.66 -6.22 -12.69
CA GLY A 206 -1.82 -4.79 -12.44
C GLY A 206 -1.04 -4.29 -11.22
N THR A 207 -0.63 -3.03 -11.26
CA THR A 207 -0.02 -2.32 -10.15
C THR A 207 -0.99 -2.14 -8.96
N SER A 208 -2.30 -2.23 -9.19
CA SER A 208 -3.34 -2.28 -8.16
C SER A 208 -3.09 -3.39 -7.15
N PHE A 209 -2.71 -4.57 -7.63
CA PHE A 209 -2.48 -5.76 -6.82
C PHE A 209 -1.14 -5.69 -6.09
N SER A 210 -0.10 -5.17 -6.75
CA SER A 210 1.17 -4.85 -6.09
C SER A 210 0.98 -3.88 -4.93
N THR A 211 0.12 -2.85 -5.12
CA THR A 211 -0.22 -1.85 -4.10
C THR A 211 -0.88 -2.51 -2.88
N ALA A 212 -1.82 -3.43 -3.10
CA ALA A 212 -2.44 -4.19 -2.02
C ALA A 212 -1.40 -4.98 -1.21
N LEU A 213 -0.48 -5.69 -1.88
CA LEU A 213 0.57 -6.46 -1.21
C LEU A 213 1.48 -5.57 -0.35
N VAL A 214 1.94 -4.41 -0.89
CA VAL A 214 2.78 -3.46 -0.14
C VAL A 214 2.01 -2.84 1.03
N THR A 215 0.74 -2.47 0.83
CA THR A 215 -0.13 -1.98 1.91
C THR A 215 -0.28 -3.01 3.03
N GLY A 216 -0.42 -4.29 2.68
CA GLY A 216 -0.47 -5.38 3.65
C GLY A 216 0.82 -5.50 4.47
N VAL A 217 1.99 -5.44 3.82
CA VAL A 217 3.28 -5.45 4.53
C VAL A 217 3.43 -4.22 5.42
N ALA A 218 3.01 -3.05 4.94
CA ALA A 218 3.01 -1.83 5.75
C ALA A 218 2.10 -1.97 6.99
N ALA A 219 0.95 -2.62 6.86
CA ALA A 219 0.06 -2.87 7.99
C ALA A 219 0.71 -3.76 9.06
N LEU A 220 1.45 -4.79 8.67
CA LEU A 220 2.23 -5.61 9.59
C LEU A 220 3.32 -4.78 10.33
N LEU A 221 4.01 -3.89 9.61
CA LEU A 221 5.01 -3.00 10.19
C LEU A 221 4.39 -2.00 11.18
N VAL A 222 3.23 -1.41 10.81
CA VAL A 222 2.49 -0.49 11.69
C VAL A 222 2.00 -1.20 12.96
N ALA A 223 1.52 -2.45 12.87
CA ALA A 223 1.16 -3.23 14.05
C ALA A 223 2.35 -3.39 15.01
N LYS A 224 3.53 -3.71 14.48
CA LYS A 224 4.78 -3.80 15.28
C LYS A 224 5.16 -2.44 15.90
N MET A 225 4.96 -1.33 15.20
CA MET A 225 5.23 0.02 15.73
C MET A 225 4.30 0.35 16.90
N LYS A 226 3.01 -0.01 16.78
CA LYS A 226 1.99 0.21 17.82
C LYS A 226 2.23 -0.67 19.05
N ASP A 227 2.63 -1.92 18.87
CA ASP A 227 2.92 -2.87 19.95
C ASP A 227 4.05 -2.36 20.85
N ASN A 228 5.04 -1.67 20.31
CA ASN A 228 6.11 -1.02 21.05
C ASN A 228 5.67 0.19 21.91
N ARG A 229 4.36 0.35 22.14
CA ARG A 229 3.72 1.40 22.96
C ARG A 229 4.11 2.84 22.58
N ASN A 230 4.48 3.06 21.34
CA ASN A 230 4.74 4.40 20.81
C ASN A 230 3.85 4.71 19.59
N PRO A 231 2.54 5.01 19.80
CA PRO A 231 1.63 5.30 18.71
C PRO A 231 2.01 6.54 17.87
N LYS A 232 2.81 7.46 18.43
CA LYS A 232 3.36 8.60 17.69
C LYS A 232 4.49 8.21 16.72
N ALA A 233 4.94 6.95 16.75
CA ALA A 233 5.94 6.45 15.81
C ALA A 233 5.35 6.17 14.41
N VAL A 234 4.03 6.08 14.28
CA VAL A 234 3.38 5.83 12.97
C VAL A 234 3.21 7.16 12.24
N CYS A 235 4.01 7.35 11.21
CA CYS A 235 3.93 8.46 10.27
C CYS A 235 4.46 8.01 8.92
N PHE A 236 4.27 8.85 7.89
CA PHE A 236 4.72 8.57 6.54
C PHE A 236 6.21 8.15 6.50
N GLU A 237 7.08 8.90 7.16
CA GLU A 237 8.53 8.69 7.16
C GLU A 237 8.94 7.39 7.84
N SER A 238 8.29 7.03 8.95
CA SER A 238 8.59 5.80 9.68
C SER A 238 8.17 4.55 8.92
N VAL A 239 7.00 4.61 8.26
CA VAL A 239 6.49 3.52 7.41
C VAL A 239 7.36 3.38 6.18
N MET A 240 7.63 4.47 5.45
CA MET A 240 8.53 4.49 4.30
C MET A 240 9.91 3.95 4.64
N GLY A 241 10.54 4.44 5.71
CA GLY A 241 11.85 3.96 6.15
C GLY A 241 11.86 2.48 6.56
N SER A 242 10.75 1.96 7.09
CA SER A 242 10.63 0.53 7.41
C SER A 242 10.46 -0.33 6.17
N LEU A 243 9.70 0.13 5.17
CA LEU A 243 9.59 -0.53 3.88
C LEU A 243 10.94 -0.53 3.13
N CYS A 244 11.68 0.59 3.14
CA CYS A 244 13.03 0.64 2.57
C CYS A 244 13.96 -0.43 3.16
N ARG A 245 13.90 -0.67 4.49
CA ARG A 245 14.68 -1.74 5.14
C ARG A 245 14.26 -3.15 4.74
N MET A 246 13.06 -3.32 4.19
CA MET A 246 12.52 -4.59 3.69
C MET A 246 12.53 -4.68 2.17
N SER A 247 13.08 -3.71 1.47
CA SER A 247 13.21 -3.74 0.01
C SER A 247 14.56 -4.34 -0.41
N SER A 248 14.54 -5.07 -1.51
CA SER A 248 15.74 -5.54 -2.21
C SER A 248 15.90 -4.73 -3.50
N ASP A 249 17.05 -4.12 -3.67
CA ASP A 249 17.40 -3.45 -4.93
C ASP A 249 17.51 -4.48 -6.04
N ILE A 250 16.80 -4.27 -7.13
CA ILE A 250 16.67 -5.26 -8.21
C ILE A 250 17.01 -4.72 -9.59
N ASP A 251 17.36 -3.43 -9.70
CA ASP A 251 17.74 -2.77 -10.94
C ASP A 251 18.98 -1.90 -10.71
N ALA A 252 18.97 -0.64 -11.10
CA ALA A 252 20.10 0.27 -10.89
C ALA A 252 20.35 0.52 -9.38
N PRO A 253 21.62 0.52 -8.92
CA PRO A 253 21.92 0.68 -7.51
C PRO A 253 21.34 1.97 -6.90
N GLY A 254 20.58 1.84 -5.82
CA GLY A 254 19.92 2.93 -5.13
C GLY A 254 18.46 3.11 -5.58
N TRP A 255 17.98 4.35 -5.54
CA TRP A 255 16.65 4.66 -6.08
C TRP A 255 16.72 4.87 -7.60
N ASP A 256 15.82 4.25 -8.31
CA ASP A 256 15.65 4.43 -9.74
C ASP A 256 14.18 4.66 -10.14
N LYS A 257 13.95 5.12 -11.38
CA LYS A 257 12.60 5.47 -11.88
C LYS A 257 11.71 4.25 -12.17
N MET A 258 12.26 3.07 -12.25
CA MET A 258 11.56 1.85 -12.66
C MET A 258 11.08 1.03 -11.48
N THR A 259 11.93 0.91 -10.44
CA THR A 259 11.72 0.03 -9.30
C THR A 259 11.77 0.75 -7.95
N GLY A 260 12.06 2.05 -7.96
CA GLY A 260 12.17 2.87 -6.75
C GLY A 260 13.28 2.37 -5.83
N TYR A 261 12.98 2.17 -4.55
CA TYR A 261 13.89 1.55 -3.58
C TYR A 261 13.97 0.03 -3.72
N GLY A 262 13.21 -0.56 -4.64
CA GLY A 262 13.27 -1.96 -5.00
C GLY A 262 12.05 -2.78 -4.58
N LEU A 263 12.20 -4.09 -4.70
CA LEU A 263 11.18 -5.10 -4.43
C LEU A 263 10.99 -5.29 -2.93
N ILE A 264 9.77 -5.08 -2.45
CA ILE A 264 9.41 -5.42 -1.07
C ILE A 264 9.51 -6.94 -0.89
N SER A 265 10.38 -7.33 0.03
CA SER A 265 10.63 -8.74 0.37
C SER A 265 10.91 -8.86 1.88
N GLY A 266 10.83 -10.07 2.45
CA GLY A 266 11.19 -10.29 3.84
C GLY A 266 12.68 -10.18 4.16
N LYS A 267 13.51 -9.91 3.15
CA LYS A 267 14.97 -9.77 3.32
C LYS A 267 15.28 -8.39 3.88
N LYS A 268 16.01 -8.35 4.99
CA LYS A 268 16.49 -7.08 5.56
C LYS A 268 17.62 -6.51 4.71
N ARG A 269 17.48 -5.26 4.31
CA ARG A 269 18.52 -4.48 3.65
C ARG A 269 19.29 -3.65 4.69
N ASP A 270 20.59 -3.41 4.43
CA ASP A 270 21.36 -2.45 5.20
C ASP A 270 20.72 -1.05 5.07
N PRO A 271 20.32 -0.42 6.19
CA PRO A 271 19.65 0.89 6.15
C PRO A 271 20.53 2.00 5.55
N THR A 272 21.85 1.83 5.46
CA THR A 272 22.76 2.83 4.87
C THR A 272 22.59 2.95 3.36
N VAL A 273 22.09 1.92 2.68
CA VAL A 273 21.86 1.94 1.23
C VAL A 273 20.61 2.76 0.85
N CYS A 274 19.68 2.96 1.77
CA CYS A 274 18.52 3.85 1.57
C CYS A 274 18.87 5.34 1.71
N LEU A 275 20.12 5.68 2.05
CA LEU A 275 20.60 7.04 2.36
C LEU A 275 21.10 7.83 1.14
N GLY A 276 20.90 7.36 -0.09
CA GLY A 276 21.11 8.17 -1.30
C GLY A 276 20.17 9.37 -1.44
N ILE A 277 19.32 9.61 -0.44
CA ILE A 277 18.41 10.75 -0.37
C ILE A 277 19.19 11.95 0.18
N GLU A 278 19.18 13.05 -0.58
CA GLU A 278 19.75 14.36 -0.28
C GLU A 278 20.03 14.61 1.21
N GLN A 279 21.29 14.78 1.57
CA GLN A 279 21.80 14.92 2.94
C GLN A 279 21.15 16.05 3.77
N GLY A 280 20.23 16.83 3.19
CA GLY A 280 19.58 17.99 3.83
C GLY A 280 18.31 17.68 4.64
N PHE A 281 17.47 16.76 4.20
CA PHE A 281 16.14 16.55 4.82
C PHE A 281 16.07 15.30 5.70
N PHE A 282 16.64 14.19 5.26
CA PHE A 282 16.64 12.92 6.01
C PHE A 282 17.72 12.81 7.09
N GLY A 283 18.83 13.53 6.97
CA GLY A 283 19.87 13.57 8.01
C GLY A 283 19.35 14.02 9.38
N LYS A 284 18.39 14.97 9.39
CA LYS A 284 17.71 15.42 10.62
C LYS A 284 16.72 14.39 11.18
N ILE A 285 16.08 13.61 10.32
CA ILE A 285 15.11 12.57 10.72
C ILE A 285 15.82 11.34 11.25
N ILE A 286 16.90 10.91 10.61
CA ILE A 286 17.72 9.77 11.07
C ILE A 286 18.43 10.07 12.39
N SER A 287 18.92 11.29 12.62
CA SER A 287 19.46 11.68 13.91
C SER A 287 18.39 11.63 15.01
N LYS A 288 17.14 12.00 14.68
CA LYS A 288 16.00 11.94 15.59
C LYS A 288 15.53 10.50 15.84
N ILE A 289 15.57 9.64 14.82
CA ILE A 289 15.29 8.19 14.94
C ILE A 289 16.42 7.50 15.74
N LYS A 290 17.69 7.79 15.47
CA LYS A 290 18.81 7.26 16.28
C LYS A 290 18.74 7.73 17.72
N SER A 291 18.30 8.95 18.02
CA SER A 291 18.10 9.42 19.40
C SER A 291 16.93 8.75 20.11
N LEU A 292 15.92 8.26 19.36
CA LEU A 292 14.78 7.53 19.90
C LEU A 292 15.05 6.03 20.10
N PHE A 293 15.96 5.45 19.32
CA PHE A 293 16.30 4.01 19.38
C PHE A 293 17.71 3.71 19.87
N GLY A 294 18.59 4.72 20.01
CA GLY A 294 20.01 4.57 20.35
C GLY A 294 20.36 4.50 21.84
N ARG A 295 19.42 4.25 22.73
CA ARG A 295 19.66 4.19 24.18
C ARG A 295 19.51 2.82 24.85
N LYS A 296 19.52 1.71 24.11
CA LYS A 296 19.37 0.37 24.72
C LYS A 296 20.36 -0.71 24.29
N ASP A 297 21.54 -0.37 23.75
CA ASP A 297 22.59 -1.37 23.52
C ASP A 297 23.93 -0.94 24.17
N LYS A 298 23.89 -0.63 25.47
CA LYS A 298 25.04 -0.68 26.37
C LYS A 298 24.54 -1.20 27.72
N GLU A 299 24.79 -2.44 27.97
CA GLU A 299 24.72 -3.26 29.14
C GLU A 299 23.95 -4.56 28.91
N LEU A 300 24.65 -5.52 28.37
CA LEU A 300 24.86 -6.89 28.86
C LEU A 300 25.74 -7.64 27.86
#